data_67bd44ce2b16abafb252611cb8127a71
#
_entry.id   67bd44ce2b16abafb252611cb8127a71
#
_cell.length_a   1.000
_cell.length_b   1.000
_cell.length_c   1.000
_cell.angle_alpha   90.00
_cell.angle_beta   90.00
_cell.angle_gamma   90.00
#
_symmetry.space_group_name_H-M   'P 1'
#
loop_
_entity.id
_entity.type
_entity.pdbx_description
1 polymer ?
#
loop_
_entity_poly.entity_id
_entity_poly.type
_entity_poly.pdbx_seq_one_letter_code
_entity_poly.pdbx_strand_id
1 'polypeptide(L)'
;AVLLLPESLEPLGTLPLAAGLAVTDSIEGTVLKWPNDVHIDGNKLCGILAEAGPVGQAFKAAPKTELTKVEVGKAEVNKAEVNKAEVNKAVGGAAPSARVVVGMGINVTLTREELPIEKATSLALEGRDTDRTELAITVLKNLRRRIVQWENQDPQLLRDYRAVCSSLGQEVRLETPSGDVTGHVDEIGEDGRIMVAGEYYSAGDVTHLRPQK
;
A
#
# COMPACT_ATOMS: atom_id res chain seq x y z
N ALA A 1 -5.95 -8.85 3.04
CA ALA A 1 -6.50 -7.50 3.27
C ALA A 1 -6.91 -7.35 4.73
N VAL A 2 -6.90 -6.13 5.23
CA VAL A 2 -7.28 -5.78 6.61
C VAL A 2 -8.39 -4.74 6.55
N LEU A 3 -9.41 -4.91 7.38
CA LEU A 3 -10.48 -3.94 7.57
C LEU A 3 -10.14 -3.07 8.78
N LEU A 4 -10.17 -1.76 8.58
CA LEU A 4 -10.00 -0.74 9.61
C LEU A 4 -11.33 0.00 9.82
N LEU A 5 -11.60 0.38 11.06
CA LEU A 5 -12.76 1.19 11.46
C LEU A 5 -12.24 2.42 12.22
N PRO A 6 -11.57 3.35 11.52
CA PRO A 6 -10.97 4.50 12.16
C PRO A 6 -12.03 5.51 12.63
N GLU A 7 -11.71 6.28 13.66
CA GLU A 7 -12.55 7.40 14.13
C GLU A 7 -12.55 8.56 13.14
N SER A 8 -11.44 8.75 12.40
CA SER A 8 -11.28 9.76 11.36
C SER A 8 -10.64 9.16 10.11
N LEU A 9 -11.01 9.68 8.94
CA LEU A 9 -10.36 9.37 7.66
C LEU A 9 -9.24 10.36 7.30
N GLU A 10 -8.96 11.33 8.15
CA GLU A 10 -7.93 12.32 7.86
C GLU A 10 -6.63 12.02 8.64
N PRO A 11 -5.51 12.02 7.94
CA PRO A 11 -5.31 12.17 6.48
C PRO A 11 -5.30 10.81 5.75
N LEU A 12 -6.38 10.50 5.02
CA LEU A 12 -6.51 9.21 4.30
C LEU A 12 -5.36 8.97 3.30
N GLY A 13 -4.81 10.02 2.69
CA GLY A 13 -3.72 9.94 1.72
C GLY A 13 -2.44 9.31 2.27
N THR A 14 -2.20 9.39 3.57
CA THR A 14 -1.01 8.79 4.22
C THR A 14 -1.20 7.34 4.66
N LEU A 15 -2.42 6.81 4.61
CA LEU A 15 -2.69 5.42 5.01
C LEU A 15 -2.00 4.38 4.11
N PRO A 16 -2.01 4.50 2.76
CA PRO A 16 -1.21 3.62 1.90
C PRO A 16 0.29 3.69 2.21
N LEU A 17 0.79 4.88 2.59
CA LEU A 17 2.19 5.08 2.98
C LEU A 17 2.52 4.32 4.27
N ALA A 18 1.61 4.38 5.26
CA ALA A 18 1.72 3.61 6.51
C ALA A 18 1.74 2.09 6.26
N ALA A 19 0.88 1.61 5.36
CA ALA A 19 0.85 0.20 4.96
C ALA A 19 2.13 -0.21 4.21
N GLY A 20 2.66 0.66 3.37
CA GLY A 20 3.95 0.48 2.69
C GLY A 20 5.10 0.33 3.68
N LEU A 21 5.17 1.21 4.66
CA LEU A 21 6.15 1.12 5.75
C LEU A 21 6.04 -0.20 6.51
N ALA A 22 4.83 -0.70 6.76
CA ALA A 22 4.65 -1.98 7.44
C ALA A 22 5.28 -3.15 6.67
N VAL A 23 5.17 -3.15 5.35
CA VAL A 23 5.82 -4.16 4.49
C VAL A 23 7.33 -3.97 4.48
N THR A 24 7.82 -2.73 4.35
CA THR A 24 9.26 -2.40 4.36
C THR A 24 9.91 -2.72 5.70
N ASP A 25 9.24 -2.48 6.82
CA ASP A 25 9.68 -2.89 8.16
C ASP A 25 9.77 -4.41 8.34
N SER A 26 9.10 -5.16 7.47
CA SER A 26 9.02 -6.63 7.54
C SER A 26 9.96 -7.34 6.59
N ILE A 27 10.46 -6.65 5.56
CA ILE A 27 11.29 -7.24 4.50
C ILE A 27 12.49 -6.33 4.27
N GLU A 28 13.64 -6.74 4.78
CA GLU A 28 14.90 -6.00 4.68
C GLU A 28 15.29 -5.69 3.22
N GLY A 29 15.91 -4.53 2.98
CA GLY A 29 16.39 -4.12 1.66
C GLY A 29 15.31 -3.68 0.69
N THR A 30 14.06 -3.53 1.16
CA THR A 30 12.97 -2.95 0.36
C THR A 30 12.92 -1.44 0.49
N VAL A 31 12.42 -0.77 -0.55
CA VAL A 31 12.17 0.66 -0.61
C VAL A 31 10.75 0.93 -1.09
N LEU A 32 10.25 2.13 -0.83
CA LEU A 32 8.92 2.54 -1.26
C LEU A 32 9.00 3.40 -2.51
N LYS A 33 8.22 3.06 -3.51
CA LYS A 33 7.94 3.90 -4.67
C LYS A 33 6.55 4.51 -4.49
N TRP A 34 6.49 5.84 -4.49
CA TRP A 34 5.22 6.54 -4.33
C TRP A 34 4.22 6.16 -5.45
N PRO A 35 2.91 6.02 -5.14
CA PRO A 35 2.32 6.18 -3.81
C PRO A 35 2.28 4.90 -2.97
N ASN A 36 2.29 3.72 -3.58
CA ASN A 36 1.78 2.49 -2.97
C ASN A 36 2.52 1.21 -3.38
N ASP A 37 3.72 1.33 -3.92
CA ASP A 37 4.51 0.17 -4.36
C ASP A 37 5.72 -0.05 -3.47
N VAL A 38 5.96 -1.32 -3.10
CA VAL A 38 7.20 -1.77 -2.44
C VAL A 38 8.10 -2.42 -3.47
N HIS A 39 9.33 -1.99 -3.52
CA HIS A 39 10.34 -2.46 -4.47
C HIS A 39 11.54 -3.08 -3.77
N ILE A 40 12.21 -4.00 -4.45
CA ILE A 40 13.53 -4.52 -4.12
C ILE A 40 14.36 -4.48 -5.40
N ASP A 41 15.55 -3.89 -5.33
CA ASP A 41 16.47 -3.72 -6.48
C ASP A 41 15.80 -3.16 -7.75
N GLY A 42 14.88 -2.21 -7.56
CA GLY A 42 14.14 -1.55 -8.64
C GLY A 42 12.97 -2.35 -9.21
N ASN A 43 12.70 -3.57 -8.72
CA ASN A 43 11.60 -4.43 -9.14
C ASN A 43 10.45 -4.40 -8.12
N LYS A 44 9.22 -4.36 -8.58
CA LYS A 44 8.02 -4.34 -7.74
C LYS A 44 7.81 -5.68 -7.05
N LEU A 45 7.84 -5.67 -5.72
CA LEU A 45 7.57 -6.81 -4.84
C LEU A 45 6.13 -6.83 -4.34
N CYS A 46 5.57 -5.65 -4.04
CA CYS A 46 4.23 -5.54 -3.46
C CYS A 46 3.51 -4.31 -4.00
N GLY A 47 2.21 -4.45 -4.23
CA GLY A 47 1.29 -3.33 -4.44
C GLY A 47 0.35 -3.19 -3.26
N ILE A 48 0.00 -1.95 -2.91
CA ILE A 48 -0.90 -1.62 -1.79
C ILE A 48 -2.12 -0.90 -2.35
N LEU A 49 -3.29 -1.26 -1.85
CA LEU A 49 -4.54 -0.60 -2.16
C LEU A 49 -5.28 -0.29 -0.86
N ALA A 50 -5.74 0.94 -0.71
CA ALA A 50 -6.61 1.35 0.37
C ALA A 50 -7.91 1.91 -0.20
N GLU A 51 -9.04 1.35 0.21
CA GLU A 51 -10.37 1.77 -0.23
C GLU A 51 -11.21 2.15 0.97
N ALA A 52 -11.72 3.39 0.99
CA ALA A 52 -12.60 3.89 2.03
C ALA A 52 -14.06 3.89 1.57
N GLY A 53 -14.98 3.70 2.52
CA GLY A 53 -16.40 3.76 2.25
C GLY A 53 -17.23 3.87 3.54
N PRO A 54 -18.51 4.24 3.43
CA PRO A 54 -19.39 4.32 4.59
C PRO A 54 -19.64 2.93 5.19
N VAL A 55 -19.81 2.89 6.52
CA VAL A 55 -20.17 1.66 7.22
C VAL A 55 -21.56 1.20 6.75
N GLY A 56 -21.69 -0.09 6.43
CA GLY A 56 -22.97 -0.70 6.05
C GLY A 56 -23.26 -0.79 4.54
N GLN A 57 -22.40 -0.24 3.68
CA GLN A 57 -22.48 -0.46 2.23
C GLN A 57 -21.46 -1.52 1.79
N ALA A 58 -21.79 -2.36 0.81
CA ALA A 58 -20.80 -3.26 0.21
C ALA A 58 -19.75 -2.45 -0.57
N PHE A 59 -18.47 -2.84 -0.48
CA PHE A 59 -17.46 -2.33 -1.42
C PHE A 59 -17.88 -2.76 -2.82
N LYS A 60 -17.93 -1.81 -3.77
CA LYS A 60 -18.00 -2.19 -5.17
C LYS A 60 -16.67 -2.84 -5.51
N ALA A 61 -16.70 -4.11 -5.91
CA ALA A 61 -15.50 -4.73 -6.44
C ALA A 61 -14.95 -3.83 -7.56
N ALA A 62 -13.65 -3.52 -7.49
CA ALA A 62 -13.00 -2.85 -8.61
C ALA A 62 -13.30 -3.63 -9.89
N PRO A 63 -13.49 -2.95 -11.05
CA PRO A 63 -13.68 -3.66 -12.29
C PRO A 63 -12.51 -4.64 -12.43
N LYS A 64 -12.83 -5.91 -12.64
CA LYS A 64 -11.84 -6.95 -12.88
C LYS A 64 -11.08 -6.57 -14.15
N THR A 65 -9.97 -5.87 -14.00
CA THR A 65 -8.93 -5.93 -15.00
C THR A 65 -8.56 -7.40 -15.04
N GLU A 66 -8.64 -8.03 -16.20
CA GLU A 66 -8.43 -9.46 -16.38
C GLU A 66 -7.11 -9.90 -15.74
N LEU A 67 -7.19 -10.26 -14.47
CA LEU A 67 -6.22 -11.12 -13.87
C LEU A 67 -6.47 -12.49 -14.45
N THR A 68 -5.63 -12.91 -15.38
CA THR A 68 -5.56 -14.29 -15.87
C THR A 68 -5.76 -15.22 -14.67
N LYS A 69 -6.73 -16.15 -14.81
CA LYS A 69 -7.09 -17.17 -13.84
C LYS A 69 -5.83 -17.81 -13.22
N VAL A 70 -5.45 -17.36 -12.05
CA VAL A 70 -4.69 -18.19 -11.12
C VAL A 70 -5.75 -18.91 -10.29
N GLU A 71 -5.89 -20.20 -10.48
CA GLU A 71 -6.70 -21.04 -9.61
C GLU A 71 -6.02 -21.05 -8.23
N VAL A 72 -6.43 -20.13 -7.37
CA VAL A 72 -6.16 -20.23 -5.94
C VAL A 72 -6.93 -21.43 -5.44
N GLY A 73 -6.21 -22.45 -4.99
CA GLY A 73 -6.79 -23.66 -4.42
C GLY A 73 -7.92 -23.31 -3.45
N LYS A 74 -9.02 -24.03 -3.51
CA LYS A 74 -10.23 -23.88 -2.72
C LYS A 74 -9.90 -23.87 -1.22
N ALA A 75 -9.54 -22.70 -0.68
CA ALA A 75 -9.80 -22.39 0.70
C ALA A 75 -11.23 -21.83 0.72
N GLU A 76 -12.17 -22.59 1.29
CA GLU A 76 -13.48 -22.08 1.61
C GLU A 76 -13.29 -20.94 2.61
N VAL A 77 -13.32 -19.71 2.09
CA VAL A 77 -13.49 -18.52 2.94
C VAL A 77 -14.95 -18.57 3.37
N ASN A 78 -15.20 -19.17 4.55
CA ASN A 78 -16.46 -19.00 5.23
C ASN A 78 -16.75 -17.52 5.28
N LYS A 79 -17.86 -17.09 4.70
CA LYS A 79 -18.44 -15.76 4.91
C LYS A 79 -18.68 -15.62 6.41
N ALA A 80 -17.70 -15.07 7.12
CA ALA A 80 -17.94 -14.58 8.46
C ALA A 80 -18.88 -13.40 8.31
N GLU A 81 -20.17 -13.62 8.58
CA GLU A 81 -21.11 -12.54 8.85
C GLU A 81 -20.60 -11.83 10.09
N VAL A 82 -19.89 -10.74 9.90
CA VAL A 82 -19.47 -9.87 11.01
C VAL A 82 -20.72 -9.26 11.61
N ASN A 83 -21.11 -9.80 12.76
CA ASN A 83 -22.30 -9.35 13.46
C ASN A 83 -22.13 -7.90 13.93
N LYS A 84 -22.97 -6.98 13.43
CA LYS A 84 -22.94 -5.55 13.77
C LYS A 84 -22.89 -5.28 15.29
N ALA A 85 -23.49 -6.16 16.10
CA ALA A 85 -23.51 -6.02 17.55
C ALA A 85 -22.13 -6.32 18.21
N GLU A 86 -21.33 -7.18 17.61
CA GLU A 86 -19.98 -7.52 18.12
C GLU A 86 -18.97 -6.45 17.75
N VAL A 87 -19.10 -5.83 16.56
CA VAL A 87 -18.25 -4.70 16.14
C VAL A 87 -18.47 -3.50 17.07
N ASN A 88 -19.72 -3.17 17.38
CA ASN A 88 -20.05 -2.06 18.29
C ASN A 88 -19.59 -2.30 19.74
N LYS A 89 -19.41 -3.55 20.15
CA LYS A 89 -18.94 -3.90 21.49
C LYS A 89 -17.42 -3.86 21.64
N ALA A 90 -16.69 -4.05 20.53
CA ALA A 90 -15.23 -3.99 20.50
C ALA A 90 -14.70 -2.54 20.42
N VAL A 91 -15.53 -1.61 19.90
CA VAL A 91 -15.20 -0.17 19.77
C VAL A 91 -16.01 0.57 20.83
N GLY A 92 -15.44 0.78 22.01
CA GLY A 92 -16.08 1.47 23.15
C GLY A 92 -16.23 2.99 22.91
N GLY A 93 -16.79 3.42 21.78
CA GLY A 93 -16.95 4.80 21.36
C GLY A 93 -18.15 5.00 20.42
N ALA A 94 -18.31 6.18 19.86
CA ALA A 94 -19.29 6.49 18.81
C ALA A 94 -19.15 5.49 17.65
N ALA A 95 -20.27 5.04 17.07
CA ALA A 95 -20.24 4.09 15.97
C ALA A 95 -19.37 4.65 14.81
N PRO A 96 -18.39 3.88 14.28
CA PRO A 96 -17.51 4.38 13.24
C PRO A 96 -18.34 4.82 12.02
N SER A 97 -18.08 6.02 11.52
CA SER A 97 -18.79 6.59 10.37
C SER A 97 -18.26 6.05 9.04
N ALA A 98 -17.06 5.54 9.05
CA ALA A 98 -16.36 5.06 7.89
C ALA A 98 -15.59 3.76 8.15
N ARG A 99 -15.24 3.09 7.09
CA ARG A 99 -14.38 1.91 7.07
C ARG A 99 -13.36 2.03 5.95
N VAL A 100 -12.19 1.44 6.17
CA VAL A 100 -11.15 1.34 5.14
C VAL A 100 -10.71 -0.11 5.01
N VAL A 101 -10.61 -0.60 3.79
CA VAL A 101 -9.96 -1.89 3.50
C VAL A 101 -8.59 -1.62 2.94
N VAL A 102 -7.58 -2.18 3.58
CA VAL A 102 -6.18 -2.11 3.12
C VAL A 102 -5.78 -3.49 2.59
N GLY A 103 -5.49 -3.57 1.30
CA GLY A 103 -4.94 -4.73 0.62
C GLY A 103 -3.43 -4.56 0.42
N MET A 104 -2.66 -5.61 0.70
CA MET A 104 -1.22 -5.69 0.42
C MET A 104 -0.96 -6.96 -0.37
N GLY A 105 -0.57 -6.81 -1.63
CA GLY A 105 -0.29 -7.91 -2.56
C GLY A 105 1.21 -8.19 -2.65
N ILE A 106 1.75 -8.99 -1.72
CA ILE A 106 3.17 -9.35 -1.70
C ILE A 106 3.40 -10.57 -2.59
N ASN A 107 4.29 -10.47 -3.57
CA ASN A 107 4.73 -11.57 -4.40
C ASN A 107 5.69 -12.45 -3.58
N VAL A 108 5.22 -13.60 -3.09
CA VAL A 108 6.03 -14.49 -2.24
C VAL A 108 6.76 -15.54 -3.07
N THR A 109 6.00 -16.39 -3.79
CA THR A 109 6.55 -17.57 -4.50
C THR A 109 6.34 -17.52 -6.01
N LEU A 110 5.88 -16.39 -6.57
CA LEU A 110 5.65 -16.28 -8.01
C LEU A 110 6.94 -16.46 -8.79
N THR A 111 6.88 -17.25 -9.86
CA THR A 111 7.97 -17.41 -10.83
C THR A 111 8.01 -16.22 -11.78
N ARG A 112 9.05 -16.14 -12.62
CA ARG A 112 9.18 -15.05 -13.61
C ARG A 112 8.01 -15.01 -14.59
N GLU A 113 7.51 -16.18 -14.98
CA GLU A 113 6.42 -16.34 -15.93
C GLU A 113 5.04 -15.98 -15.34
N GLU A 114 4.91 -16.10 -14.02
CA GLU A 114 3.67 -15.78 -13.30
C GLU A 114 3.56 -14.30 -12.93
N LEU A 115 4.66 -13.57 -12.98
CA LEU A 115 4.67 -12.14 -12.65
C LEU A 115 3.99 -11.32 -13.73
N PRO A 116 3.13 -10.33 -13.37
CA PRO A 116 2.27 -9.61 -14.32
C PRO A 116 3.04 -8.61 -15.20
N ILE A 117 4.21 -8.18 -14.77
CA ILE A 117 5.06 -7.21 -15.49
C ILE A 117 6.53 -7.58 -15.39
N GLU A 118 7.32 -7.20 -16.40
CA GLU A 118 8.75 -7.47 -16.47
C GLU A 118 9.53 -6.93 -15.24
N LYS A 119 9.17 -5.72 -14.78
CA LYS A 119 9.78 -5.07 -13.60
C LYS A 119 9.08 -5.46 -12.29
N ALA A 120 8.72 -6.73 -12.14
CA ALA A 120 8.25 -7.27 -10.87
C ALA A 120 9.20 -8.37 -10.40
N THR A 121 9.15 -8.65 -9.10
CA THR A 121 9.89 -9.74 -8.48
C THR A 121 9.06 -10.44 -7.39
N SER A 122 9.60 -11.51 -6.82
CA SER A 122 9.03 -12.22 -5.69
C SER A 122 10.13 -12.55 -4.67
N LEU A 123 9.76 -12.84 -3.42
CA LEU A 123 10.72 -13.24 -2.40
C LEU A 123 11.51 -14.48 -2.81
N ALA A 124 10.87 -15.44 -3.48
CA ALA A 124 11.54 -16.62 -4.00
C ALA A 124 12.61 -16.28 -5.04
N LEU A 125 12.33 -15.37 -5.96
CA LEU A 125 13.27 -14.92 -6.99
C LEU A 125 14.46 -14.14 -6.39
N GLU A 126 14.23 -13.45 -5.27
CA GLU A 126 15.26 -12.74 -4.51
C GLU A 126 16.00 -13.64 -3.51
N GLY A 127 15.74 -14.95 -3.53
CA GLY A 127 16.38 -15.92 -2.62
C GLY A 127 16.07 -15.71 -1.15
N ARG A 128 14.90 -15.13 -0.84
CA ARG A 128 14.44 -14.81 0.50
C ARG A 128 13.53 -15.90 1.06
N ASP A 129 13.31 -15.86 2.39
CA ASP A 129 12.34 -16.74 3.04
C ASP A 129 10.94 -16.54 2.46
N THR A 130 10.25 -17.65 2.22
CA THR A 130 8.92 -17.70 1.61
C THR A 130 7.86 -18.25 2.56
N ASP A 131 8.12 -18.34 3.86
CA ASP A 131 7.09 -18.70 4.84
C ASP A 131 6.02 -17.60 4.91
N ARG A 132 4.88 -17.88 4.28
CA ARG A 132 3.77 -16.94 4.19
C ARG A 132 3.14 -16.66 5.54
N THR A 133 3.16 -17.61 6.46
CA THR A 133 2.56 -17.46 7.78
C THR A 133 3.39 -16.53 8.65
N GLU A 134 4.68 -16.75 8.73
CA GLU A 134 5.59 -15.89 9.49
C GLU A 134 5.66 -14.48 8.90
N LEU A 135 5.69 -14.37 7.57
CA LEU A 135 5.62 -13.08 6.89
C LEU A 135 4.33 -12.33 7.22
N ALA A 136 3.17 -13.01 7.14
CA ALA A 136 1.89 -12.39 7.44
C ALA A 136 1.81 -11.89 8.89
N ILE A 137 2.29 -12.70 9.86
CA ILE A 137 2.35 -12.31 11.27
C ILE A 137 3.21 -11.06 11.45
N THR A 138 4.39 -11.02 10.83
CA THR A 138 5.32 -9.90 10.94
C THR A 138 4.75 -8.63 10.31
N VAL A 139 4.19 -8.74 9.10
CA VAL A 139 3.54 -7.61 8.41
C VAL A 139 2.35 -7.07 9.21
N LEU A 140 1.51 -7.94 9.77
CA LEU A 140 0.35 -7.50 10.56
C LEU A 140 0.76 -6.82 11.87
N LYS A 141 1.81 -7.29 12.55
CA LYS A 141 2.38 -6.62 13.74
C LYS A 141 2.90 -5.22 13.39
N ASN A 142 3.65 -5.09 12.30
CA ASN A 142 4.16 -3.80 11.84
C ASN A 142 3.03 -2.90 11.35
N LEU A 143 2.05 -3.44 10.64
CA LEU A 143 0.87 -2.68 10.20
C LEU A 143 0.14 -2.08 11.39
N ARG A 144 -0.12 -2.86 12.46
CA ARG A 144 -0.76 -2.33 13.67
C ARG A 144 0.00 -1.15 14.25
N ARG A 145 1.33 -1.23 14.34
CA ARG A 145 2.18 -0.13 14.81
C ARG A 145 2.04 1.12 13.93
N ARG A 146 2.10 0.94 12.60
CA ARG A 146 2.00 2.04 11.64
C ARG A 146 0.60 2.67 11.60
N ILE A 147 -0.45 1.88 11.78
CA ILE A 147 -1.83 2.38 11.91
C ILE A 147 -1.97 3.25 13.17
N VAL A 148 -1.42 2.85 14.31
CA VAL A 148 -1.43 3.69 15.52
C VAL A 148 -0.72 5.02 15.29
N GLN A 149 0.42 5.04 14.58
CA GLN A 149 1.09 6.29 14.20
C GLN A 149 0.20 7.14 13.27
N TRP A 150 -0.46 6.51 12.31
CA TRP A 150 -1.37 7.19 11.38
C TRP A 150 -2.57 7.80 12.10
N GLU A 151 -3.25 7.05 12.96
CA GLU A 151 -4.41 7.52 13.75
C GLU A 151 -4.04 8.69 14.66
N ASN A 152 -2.84 8.67 15.25
CA ASN A 152 -2.34 9.75 16.10
C ASN A 152 -1.69 10.90 15.31
N GLN A 153 -1.67 10.85 13.98
CA GLN A 153 -0.99 11.82 13.12
C GLN A 153 0.47 12.05 13.54
N ASP A 154 1.14 10.96 13.95
CA ASP A 154 2.53 11.01 14.40
C ASP A 154 3.45 11.44 13.24
N PRO A 155 4.15 12.59 13.34
CA PRO A 155 5.03 13.07 12.28
C PRO A 155 6.21 12.12 11.99
N GLN A 156 6.48 11.14 12.86
CA GLN A 156 7.49 10.12 12.62
C GLN A 156 7.12 9.23 11.43
N LEU A 157 5.82 8.99 11.19
CA LEU A 157 5.35 8.20 10.06
C LEU A 157 5.89 8.73 8.72
N LEU A 158 5.74 10.03 8.47
CA LEU A 158 6.21 10.64 7.22
C LEU A 158 7.73 10.79 7.17
N ARG A 159 8.39 11.01 8.31
CA ARG A 159 9.86 10.98 8.35
C ARG A 159 10.40 9.62 7.94
N ASP A 160 9.83 8.53 8.49
CA ASP A 160 10.21 7.17 8.15
C ASP A 160 9.93 6.86 6.68
N TYR A 161 8.75 7.31 6.16
CA TYR A 161 8.41 7.12 4.77
C TYR A 161 9.40 7.82 3.83
N ARG A 162 9.70 9.09 4.09
CA ARG A 162 10.65 9.87 3.28
C ARG A 162 12.05 9.25 3.28
N ALA A 163 12.45 8.64 4.38
CA ALA A 163 13.76 7.98 4.50
C ALA A 163 13.92 6.75 3.60
N VAL A 164 12.82 6.07 3.26
CA VAL A 164 12.82 4.86 2.40
C VAL A 164 12.13 5.07 1.06
N CYS A 165 11.70 6.30 0.75
CA CYS A 165 11.02 6.64 -0.50
C CYS A 165 12.02 6.78 -1.65
N SER A 166 12.02 5.83 -2.56
CA SER A 166 12.91 5.81 -3.73
C SER A 166 12.54 6.83 -4.81
N SER A 167 11.34 7.43 -4.74
CA SER A 167 10.93 8.45 -5.69
C SER A 167 11.45 9.83 -5.33
N LEU A 168 11.72 10.09 -4.05
CA LEU A 168 12.20 11.38 -3.56
C LEU A 168 13.60 11.68 -4.13
N GLY A 169 13.79 12.89 -4.63
CA GLY A 169 15.05 13.31 -5.24
C GLY A 169 15.30 12.75 -6.65
N GLN A 170 14.30 12.14 -7.30
CA GLN A 170 14.45 11.58 -8.64
C GLN A 170 13.75 12.44 -9.71
N GLU A 171 14.28 12.39 -10.94
CA GLU A 171 13.56 12.83 -12.13
C GLU A 171 12.55 11.75 -12.51
N VAL A 172 11.28 12.13 -12.63
CA VAL A 172 10.18 11.20 -12.86
C VAL A 172 9.28 11.69 -13.99
N ARG A 173 8.58 10.73 -14.61
CA ARG A 173 7.32 10.96 -15.30
C ARG A 173 6.19 10.48 -14.39
N LEU A 174 5.30 11.38 -14.04
CA LEU A 174 4.09 11.13 -13.29
C LEU A 174 2.91 11.09 -14.28
N GLU A 175 2.30 9.92 -14.42
CA GLU A 175 1.10 9.73 -15.24
C GLU A 175 -0.12 10.04 -14.37
N THR A 176 -0.86 11.10 -14.74
CA THR A 176 -2.06 11.53 -14.01
C THR A 176 -3.30 11.48 -14.91
N PRO A 177 -4.52 11.48 -14.34
CA PRO A 177 -5.74 11.54 -15.15
C PRO A 177 -5.85 12.78 -16.04
N SER A 178 -5.11 13.87 -15.70
CA SER A 178 -5.09 15.12 -16.46
C SER A 178 -3.95 15.20 -17.48
N GLY A 179 -3.10 14.16 -17.55
CA GLY A 179 -1.94 14.10 -18.44
C GLY A 179 -0.65 13.83 -17.69
N ASP A 180 0.42 13.59 -18.44
CA ASP A 180 1.74 13.29 -17.89
C ASP A 180 2.46 14.57 -17.47
N VAL A 181 3.11 14.51 -16.31
CA VAL A 181 4.00 15.56 -15.80
C VAL A 181 5.40 14.98 -15.64
N THR A 182 6.40 15.70 -16.15
CA THR A 182 7.81 15.32 -16.00
C THR A 182 8.53 16.36 -15.15
N GLY A 183 9.30 15.91 -14.17
CA GLY A 183 10.07 16.80 -13.32
C GLY A 183 10.72 16.09 -12.15
N HIS A 184 11.42 16.88 -11.35
CA HIS A 184 12.06 16.43 -10.12
C HIS A 184 11.02 16.24 -9.01
N VAL A 185 11.19 15.20 -8.21
CA VAL A 185 10.39 14.97 -6.99
C VAL A 185 11.07 15.70 -5.83
N ASP A 186 10.50 16.82 -5.44
CA ASP A 186 11.09 17.68 -4.41
C ASP A 186 10.66 17.24 -2.99
N GLU A 187 9.41 16.79 -2.84
CA GLU A 187 8.84 16.54 -1.53
C GLU A 187 7.70 15.50 -1.56
N ILE A 188 7.52 14.84 -0.40
CA ILE A 188 6.26 14.18 -0.03
C ILE A 188 5.63 15.03 1.08
N GLY A 189 4.48 15.63 0.79
CA GLY A 189 3.77 16.53 1.70
C GLY A 189 3.21 15.82 2.94
N GLU A 190 2.77 16.61 3.93
CA GLU A 190 2.22 16.10 5.20
C GLU A 190 0.90 15.31 5.00
N ASP A 191 0.22 15.53 3.90
CA ASP A 191 -0.98 14.80 3.48
C ASP A 191 -0.70 13.58 2.58
N GLY A 192 0.58 13.28 2.34
CA GLY A 192 1.03 12.16 1.51
C GLY A 192 1.08 12.44 0.01
N ARG A 193 0.77 13.67 -0.45
CA ARG A 193 0.91 14.05 -1.85
C ARG A 193 2.39 14.14 -2.25
N ILE A 194 2.67 13.84 -3.52
CA ILE A 194 3.99 14.03 -4.12
C ILE A 194 4.09 15.41 -4.76
N MET A 195 5.19 16.12 -4.56
CA MET A 195 5.50 17.35 -5.27
C MET A 195 6.40 17.03 -6.47
N VAL A 196 5.93 17.35 -7.67
CA VAL A 196 6.69 17.20 -8.92
C VAL A 196 6.62 18.52 -9.68
N ALA A 197 7.77 19.03 -10.09
CA ALA A 197 7.87 20.32 -10.82
C ALA A 197 7.16 21.49 -10.09
N GLY A 198 7.19 21.49 -8.75
CA GLY A 198 6.62 22.56 -7.92
C GLY A 198 5.11 22.43 -7.64
N GLU A 199 4.43 21.38 -8.11
CA GLU A 199 3.01 21.16 -7.88
C GLU A 199 2.75 19.84 -7.13
N TYR A 200 1.69 19.81 -6.28
CA TYR A 200 1.30 18.63 -5.51
C TYR A 200 0.27 17.76 -6.23
N TYR A 201 0.52 16.46 -6.26
CA TYR A 201 -0.34 15.45 -6.87
C TYR A 201 -0.76 14.40 -5.83
N SER A 202 -2.04 14.08 -5.78
CA SER A 202 -2.62 13.11 -4.84
C SER A 202 -2.73 11.69 -5.41
N ALA A 203 -2.61 11.55 -6.75
CA ALA A 203 -2.71 10.27 -7.45
C ALA A 203 -1.91 10.30 -8.74
N GLY A 204 -1.41 9.16 -9.15
CA GLY A 204 -0.68 8.95 -10.39
C GLY A 204 0.23 7.73 -10.30
N ASP A 205 0.78 7.31 -11.45
CA ASP A 205 1.84 6.31 -11.50
C ASP A 205 3.17 6.98 -11.81
N VAL A 206 4.16 6.71 -10.97
CA VAL A 206 5.51 7.30 -11.08
C VAL A 206 6.42 6.37 -11.88
N THR A 207 7.00 6.88 -12.94
CA THR A 207 8.10 6.22 -13.65
C THR A 207 9.39 7.00 -13.43
N HIS A 208 10.40 6.38 -12.80
CA HIS A 208 11.72 7.00 -12.64
C HIS A 208 12.42 7.11 -14.00
N LEU A 209 12.83 8.30 -14.36
CA LEU A 209 13.58 8.56 -15.59
C LEU A 209 15.06 8.27 -15.34
N ARG A 210 15.70 7.59 -16.29
CA ARG A 210 17.15 7.43 -16.22
C ARG A 210 17.81 8.75 -16.61
N PRO A 211 18.90 9.19 -15.93
CA PRO A 211 19.69 10.31 -16.41
C PRO A 211 20.11 10.01 -17.86
N GLN A 212 19.83 10.94 -18.75
CA GLN A 212 20.42 10.87 -20.10
C GLN A 212 21.93 11.04 -19.94
N LYS A 213 22.70 10.04 -20.41
CA LYS A 213 24.17 10.08 -20.45
C LYS A 213 24.64 11.09 -21.48
#